data_2e32e3af7aa9e2d08ace743935890cb0
#
_entry.id   2e32e3af7aa9e2d08ace743935890cb0
#
_cell.length_a   1.000
_cell.length_b   1.000
_cell.length_c   1.000
_cell.angle_alpha   90.00
_cell.angle_beta   90.00
_cell.angle_gamma   90.00
#
_symmetry.space_group_name_H-M   'P 1'
#
loop_
_entity.id
_entity.type
_entity.pdbx_description
1 polymer ?
#
loop_
_entity_poly.entity_id
_entity_poly.type
_entity_poly.pdbx_seq_one_letter_code
_entity_poly.pdbx_strand_id
1 'polypeptide(L)'
;SYDFYKSDFRYLNDKATRGGINTAAGAEAIRGVFIPAGTSTVYDQQLGRNIKRPFLHVRYRASQTDDRRMKSWVTGSVGAATAALDAMQVHFLTERCLVVQGANNFVLMK
;
A
#
# COMPACT_ATOMS: atom_id res chain seq x y z
N SER A 1 -11.12 -26.35 -10.09
CA SER A 1 -9.69 -26.15 -9.84
C SER A 1 -9.39 -24.68 -9.62
N TYR A 2 -8.33 -24.41 -8.86
CA TYR A 2 -7.91 -23.06 -8.55
C TYR A 2 -6.50 -22.82 -9.07
N ASP A 3 -6.26 -21.65 -9.64
CA ASP A 3 -4.94 -21.25 -10.05
C ASP A 3 -4.32 -20.35 -8.99
N PHE A 4 -3.07 -20.66 -8.63
CA PHE A 4 -2.34 -19.90 -7.64
C PHE A 4 -1.15 -19.20 -8.27
N TYR A 5 -1.02 -17.91 -7.98
CA TYR A 5 0.10 -17.10 -8.41
C TYR A 5 0.92 -16.72 -7.19
N LYS A 6 2.19 -17.01 -7.20
CA LYS A 6 3.08 -16.77 -6.06
C LYS A 6 3.92 -15.53 -6.29
N SER A 7 4.04 -14.71 -5.26
CA SER A 7 4.97 -13.58 -5.24
C SER A 7 5.97 -13.78 -4.11
N ASP A 8 7.25 -13.58 -4.39
CA ASP A 8 8.33 -13.66 -3.41
C ASP A 8 8.80 -12.28 -2.95
N PHE A 9 7.86 -11.39 -2.71
CA PHE A 9 8.17 -10.04 -2.28
C PHE A 9 8.87 -10.06 -0.92
N ARG A 10 10.16 -9.72 -0.92
CA ARG A 10 11.06 -9.91 0.22
C ARG A 10 10.64 -9.15 1.48
N TYR A 11 10.02 -8.01 1.33
CA TYR A 11 9.65 -7.16 2.46
C TYR A 11 8.48 -7.69 3.29
N LEU A 12 7.77 -8.69 2.80
CA LEU A 12 6.73 -9.35 3.59
C LEU A 12 7.30 -10.17 4.75
N ASN A 13 8.56 -10.57 4.67
CA ASN A 13 9.22 -11.38 5.69
C ASN A 13 10.27 -10.60 6.50
N ASP A 14 10.41 -9.31 6.24
CA ASP A 14 11.36 -8.48 6.95
C ASP A 14 10.72 -7.98 8.25
N LYS A 15 11.43 -8.22 9.38
CA LYS A 15 10.96 -7.78 10.69
C LYS A 15 10.74 -6.28 10.76
N ALA A 16 11.54 -5.48 10.07
CA ALA A 16 11.44 -4.03 10.09
C ALA A 16 10.17 -3.52 9.39
N THR A 17 9.66 -4.26 8.41
CA THR A 17 8.53 -3.81 7.59
C THR A 17 7.20 -4.47 7.95
N ARG A 18 7.22 -5.58 8.69
CA ARG A 18 5.99 -6.31 9.06
C ARG A 18 5.14 -5.60 10.12
N GLY A 19 5.65 -4.56 10.74
CA GLY A 19 4.95 -3.90 11.83
C GLY A 19 4.87 -4.76 13.09
N GLY A 20 3.82 -4.58 13.88
CA GLY A 20 3.67 -5.23 15.17
C GLY A 20 3.17 -6.66 15.15
N ILE A 21 2.87 -7.23 14.00
CA ILE A 21 2.15 -8.51 13.93
C ILE A 21 2.98 -9.70 14.43
N ASN A 22 4.30 -9.66 14.24
CA ASN A 22 5.20 -10.76 14.57
C ASN A 22 6.34 -10.33 15.47
N THR A 23 6.07 -9.44 16.42
CA THR A 23 7.12 -8.86 17.28
C THR A 23 7.38 -9.66 18.55
N ALA A 24 6.42 -10.43 19.03
CA ALA A 24 6.58 -11.19 20.27
C ALA A 24 7.47 -12.40 20.03
N ALA A 25 8.36 -12.67 20.98
CA ALA A 25 9.15 -13.88 20.98
C ALA A 25 8.23 -15.10 21.07
N GLY A 26 8.40 -16.06 20.20
CA GLY A 26 7.51 -17.21 20.11
C GLY A 26 6.23 -16.98 19.35
N ALA A 27 5.96 -15.76 18.90
CA ALA A 27 4.83 -15.52 18.02
C ALA A 27 5.06 -16.25 16.68
N GLU A 28 4.05 -16.92 16.23
CA GLU A 28 4.11 -17.61 14.96
C GLU A 28 4.28 -16.58 13.82
N ALA A 29 5.33 -16.73 13.04
CA ALA A 29 5.57 -15.89 11.91
C ALA A 29 4.50 -16.15 10.84
N ILE A 30 3.87 -15.09 10.35
CA ILE A 30 3.00 -15.20 9.19
C ILE A 30 3.87 -15.48 7.99
N ARG A 31 3.74 -16.68 7.41
CA ARG A 31 4.56 -17.11 6.28
C ARG A 31 4.01 -16.62 4.94
N GLY A 32 2.73 -16.34 4.90
CA GLY A 32 2.12 -15.85 3.69
C GLY A 32 0.65 -15.56 3.86
N VAL A 33 0.07 -14.98 2.83
CA VAL A 33 -1.35 -14.66 2.78
C VAL A 33 -1.89 -15.09 1.44
N PHE A 34 -3.01 -15.80 1.45
CA PHE A 34 -3.76 -16.07 0.23
C PHE A 34 -4.78 -14.95 0.05
N ILE A 35 -4.67 -14.25 -1.06
CA ILE A 35 -5.53 -13.13 -1.40
C ILE A 35 -6.39 -13.52 -2.58
N PRO A 36 -7.73 -13.39 -2.48
CA PRO A 36 -8.58 -13.64 -3.64
C PRO A 36 -8.23 -12.68 -4.79
N ALA A 37 -8.07 -13.23 -5.99
CA ALA A 37 -7.65 -12.44 -7.15
C ALA A 37 -8.81 -11.75 -7.87
N GLY A 38 -10.04 -12.10 -7.55
CA GLY A 38 -11.21 -11.50 -8.17
C GLY A 38 -11.55 -10.12 -7.64
N THR A 39 -12.78 -9.72 -7.88
CA THR A 39 -13.32 -8.45 -7.38
C THR A 39 -14.43 -8.70 -6.38
N SER A 40 -14.50 -7.82 -5.40
CA SER A 40 -15.59 -7.77 -4.42
C SER A 40 -16.58 -6.69 -4.82
N THR A 41 -17.87 -6.99 -4.69
CA THR A 41 -18.95 -6.03 -4.97
C THR A 41 -19.46 -5.46 -3.67
N VAL A 42 -19.42 -4.13 -3.54
CA VAL A 42 -19.90 -3.41 -2.37
C VAL A 42 -20.89 -2.36 -2.82
N TYR A 43 -22.02 -2.25 -2.12
CA TYR A 43 -22.97 -1.20 -2.37
C TYR A 43 -22.49 0.10 -1.74
N ASP A 44 -22.36 1.13 -2.56
CA ASP A 44 -21.95 2.46 -2.11
C ASP A 44 -23.20 3.30 -1.91
N GLN A 45 -23.47 3.68 -0.66
CA GLN A 45 -24.65 4.46 -0.31
C GLN A 45 -24.60 5.88 -0.87
N GLN A 46 -23.40 6.44 -1.00
CA GLN A 46 -23.26 7.79 -1.54
C GLN A 46 -23.52 7.85 -3.03
N LEU A 47 -23.08 6.84 -3.77
CA LEU A 47 -23.29 6.78 -5.21
C LEU A 47 -24.57 6.04 -5.60
N GLY A 48 -25.19 5.33 -4.65
CA GLY A 48 -26.43 4.61 -4.88
C GLY A 48 -26.31 3.43 -5.82
N ARG A 49 -25.12 2.83 -5.93
CA ARG A 49 -24.87 1.72 -6.86
C ARG A 49 -23.84 0.75 -6.31
N ASN A 50 -23.81 -0.44 -6.88
CA ASN A 50 -22.79 -1.43 -6.59
C ASN A 50 -21.49 -1.06 -7.28
N ILE A 51 -20.39 -1.16 -6.54
CA ILE A 51 -19.04 -0.90 -7.05
C ILE A 51 -18.23 -2.18 -6.92
N LYS A 52 -17.57 -2.57 -8.00
CA LYS A 52 -16.65 -3.70 -8.02
C LYS A 52 -15.22 -3.20 -7.86
N ARG A 53 -14.53 -3.74 -6.86
CA ARG A 53 -13.13 -3.41 -6.61
C ARG A 53 -12.37 -4.67 -6.20
N PRO A 54 -11.07 -4.73 -6.43
CA PRO A 54 -10.27 -5.86 -5.92
C PRO A 54 -10.40 -6.00 -4.41
N PHE A 55 -10.24 -7.23 -3.91
CA PHE A 55 -10.29 -7.50 -2.48
C PHE A 55 -9.24 -6.73 -1.70
N LEU A 56 -8.08 -6.54 -2.28
CA LEU A 56 -7.01 -5.74 -1.71
C LEU A 56 -6.63 -4.65 -2.71
N HIS A 57 -6.77 -3.41 -2.31
CA HIS A 57 -6.43 -2.29 -3.19
C HIS A 57 -5.94 -1.10 -2.37
N VAL A 58 -5.35 -0.16 -3.08
CA VAL A 58 -4.82 1.06 -2.49
C VAL A 58 -5.66 2.24 -2.97
N ARG A 59 -6.07 3.08 -2.04
CA ARG A 59 -6.66 4.39 -2.35
C ARG A 59 -5.64 5.46 -2.09
N TYR A 60 -5.59 6.43 -2.96
CA TYR A 60 -4.68 7.57 -2.80
C TYR A 60 -5.43 8.86 -3.11
N ARG A 61 -4.89 9.93 -2.55
CA ARG A 61 -5.46 11.25 -2.77
C ARG A 61 -4.96 11.80 -4.10
N ALA A 62 -5.86 11.87 -5.06
CA ALA A 62 -5.59 12.42 -6.38
C ALA A 62 -6.29 13.77 -6.51
N SER A 63 -5.60 14.73 -7.12
CA SER A 63 -6.15 16.05 -7.41
C SER A 63 -5.52 16.55 -8.70
N GLN A 64 -6.26 17.39 -9.42
CA GLN A 64 -5.73 18.00 -10.62
C GLN A 64 -4.70 19.10 -10.30
N THR A 65 -4.85 19.74 -9.13
CA THR A 65 -3.96 20.85 -8.74
C THR A 65 -2.77 20.37 -7.91
N ASP A 66 -2.97 19.38 -7.05
CA ASP A 66 -1.91 18.85 -6.19
C ASP A 66 -2.12 17.35 -6.05
N ASP A 67 -1.60 16.59 -6.99
CA ASP A 67 -1.74 15.14 -7.01
C ASP A 67 -0.80 14.50 -6.00
N ARG A 68 -1.36 13.85 -4.99
CA ARG A 68 -0.62 13.23 -3.91
C ARG A 68 -0.48 11.71 -4.04
N ARG A 69 -0.71 11.18 -5.22
CA ARG A 69 -0.41 9.77 -5.47
C ARG A 69 1.07 9.47 -5.30
N MET A 70 1.89 10.26 -5.93
CA MET A 70 3.33 10.28 -5.74
C MET A 70 3.82 11.65 -6.18
N LYS A 71 4.26 12.43 -5.22
CA LYS A 71 4.79 13.76 -5.46
C LYS A 71 6.27 13.74 -5.13
N SER A 72 7.08 14.30 -6.01
CA SER A 72 8.51 14.43 -5.77
C SER A 72 8.98 15.82 -6.16
N TRP A 73 9.93 16.35 -5.40
CA TRP A 73 10.54 17.63 -5.71
C TRP A 73 11.97 17.66 -5.19
N VAL A 74 12.74 18.59 -5.71
CA VAL A 74 14.15 18.74 -5.36
C VAL A 74 14.37 20.13 -4.78
N THR A 75 15.07 20.19 -3.67
CA THR A 75 15.56 21.44 -3.08
C THR A 75 17.08 21.35 -2.95
N GLY A 76 17.75 22.48 -3.09
CA GLY A 76 19.18 22.52 -2.92
C GLY A 76 19.89 23.48 -3.84
N SER A 77 21.20 23.31 -3.98
CA SER A 77 22.07 24.21 -4.74
C SER A 77 21.92 24.08 -6.25
N VAL A 78 21.18 23.10 -6.73
CA VAL A 78 20.97 22.88 -8.17
C VAL A 78 19.50 23.13 -8.48
N GLY A 79 19.22 24.07 -9.41
CA GLY A 79 17.87 24.40 -9.84
C GLY A 79 17.36 25.70 -9.25
N ALA A 80 16.02 25.92 -9.35
CA ALA A 80 15.39 27.18 -8.95
C ALA A 80 15.27 27.35 -7.43
N ALA A 81 15.25 26.27 -6.66
CA ALA A 81 15.19 26.31 -5.21
C ALA A 81 16.60 26.30 -4.63
N THR A 82 16.94 27.36 -3.91
CA THR A 82 18.26 27.47 -3.28
C THR A 82 18.17 27.10 -1.81
N ALA A 83 19.19 26.41 -1.31
CA ALA A 83 19.34 26.08 0.09
C ALA A 83 20.56 26.79 0.67
N ALA A 84 20.52 27.07 1.98
CA ALA A 84 21.66 27.67 2.68
C ALA A 84 22.85 26.72 2.75
N LEU A 85 22.59 25.41 2.70
CA LEU A 85 23.63 24.39 2.63
C LEU A 85 23.90 24.03 1.17
N ASP A 86 25.16 23.77 0.87
CA ASP A 86 25.57 23.29 -0.45
C ASP A 86 25.26 21.78 -0.55
N ALA A 87 23.97 21.46 -0.53
CA ALA A 87 23.48 20.10 -0.58
C ALA A 87 22.17 20.05 -1.36
N MET A 88 21.92 18.93 -2.03
CA MET A 88 20.69 18.69 -2.76
C MET A 88 19.85 17.68 -1.97
N GLN A 89 18.56 17.95 -1.85
CA GLN A 89 17.62 17.04 -1.22
C GLN A 89 16.53 16.68 -2.22
N VAL A 90 16.21 15.40 -2.27
CA VAL A 90 15.10 14.89 -3.08
C VAL A 90 14.00 14.46 -2.11
N HIS A 91 12.83 15.01 -2.27
CA HIS A 91 11.69 14.75 -1.40
C HIS A 91 10.64 13.95 -2.13
N PHE A 92 10.04 12.99 -1.41
CA PHE A 92 8.93 12.20 -1.91
C PHE A 92 7.77 12.29 -0.94
N LEU A 93 6.58 12.44 -1.47
CA LEU A 93 5.36 12.47 -0.68
C LEU A 93 4.30 11.62 -1.36
N THR A 94 3.62 10.80 -0.57
CA THR A 94 2.47 10.05 -1.03
C THR A 94 1.42 10.00 0.08
N GLU A 95 0.17 10.20 -0.28
CA GLU A 95 -0.97 10.00 0.61
C GLU A 95 -1.80 8.85 0.06
N ARG A 96 -1.72 7.72 0.75
CA ARG A 96 -2.43 6.51 0.33
C ARG A 96 -2.86 5.70 1.54
N CYS A 97 -3.88 4.90 1.37
CA CYS A 97 -4.29 3.94 2.38
C CYS A 97 -4.57 2.59 1.72
N LEU A 98 -4.34 1.54 2.50
CA LEU A 98 -4.63 0.18 2.08
C LEU A 98 -6.08 -0.14 2.44
N VAL A 99 -6.83 -0.68 1.50
CA VAL A 99 -8.23 -1.05 1.69
C VAL A 99 -8.38 -2.54 1.46
N VAL A 100 -8.98 -3.21 2.44
CA VAL A 100 -9.29 -4.64 2.38
C VAL A 100 -10.80 -4.79 2.39
N GLN A 101 -11.33 -5.49 1.40
CA GLN A 101 -12.75 -5.84 1.31
C GLN A 101 -12.89 -7.34 1.38
N GLY A 102 -13.92 -7.80 2.12
CA GLY A 102 -14.13 -9.23 2.28
C GLY A 102 -12.99 -9.94 2.98
N ALA A 103 -12.52 -9.39 4.10
CA ALA A 103 -11.34 -9.89 4.81
C ALA A 103 -11.49 -11.35 5.24
N ASN A 104 -12.70 -11.83 5.41
CA ASN A 104 -12.99 -13.22 5.76
C ASN A 104 -12.63 -14.21 4.65
N ASN A 105 -12.41 -13.74 3.44
CA ASN A 105 -11.99 -14.57 2.31
C ASN A 105 -10.47 -14.70 2.18
N PHE A 106 -9.74 -13.99 3.02
CA PHE A 106 -8.28 -14.08 3.06
C PHE A 106 -7.87 -15.23 3.99
N VAL A 107 -6.81 -15.92 3.64
CA VAL A 107 -6.26 -16.99 4.45
C VAL A 107 -4.83 -16.65 4.83
N LEU A 108 -4.57 -16.62 6.14
CA LEU A 108 -3.24 -16.42 6.67
C LEU A 108 -2.54 -17.76 6.83
N MET A 109 -1.33 -17.84 6.33
CA MET A 109 -0.47 -19.00 6.45
C MET A 109 0.55 -18.74 7.54
N LYS A 110 0.44 -19.51 8.62
CA LYS A 110 1.35 -19.42 9.77
C LYS A 110 2.44 -20.48 9.74
#